data_61f2f95a72965919bf2a8b0f94f9df5c
#
_entry.id   61f2f95a72965919bf2a8b0f94f9df5c
#
_cell.length_a   1.000
_cell.length_b   1.000
_cell.length_c   1.000
_cell.angle_alpha   90.00
_cell.angle_beta   90.00
_cell.angle_gamma   90.00
#
_symmetry.space_group_name_H-M   'P 1'
#
loop_
_entity.id
_entity.type
_entity.pdbx_description
1 polymer ?
#
loop_
_entity_poly.entity_id
_entity_poly.type
_entity_poly.pdbx_seq_one_letter_code
_entity_poly.pdbx_strand_id
1 'polypeptide(L)'
;EELEKIYRALCDFLNLAVGSEMEELRGFELSQIQTRSGLSKHLCAAGLRILDQFGVITLIEDQPPTVNVQFTVSENILKQFKERISNVEKAEFVDRLQRLFGHQAMHHKAELELEFLLDKLAVSRNQLIKGLNVLMQNDQILVFDVQEARSLVRVLEARSSTLPIGKNE
;
A
#
# COMPACT_ATOMS: atom_id res chain seq x y z
N GLU A 1 24.72 4.93 17.70
CA GLU A 1 23.75 5.62 18.56
C GLU A 1 22.54 6.14 17.78
N GLU A 2 22.80 6.84 16.66
CA GLU A 2 21.73 7.33 15.81
C GLU A 2 20.98 6.19 15.14
N LEU A 3 21.70 5.16 14.68
CA LEU A 3 21.11 3.95 14.12
C LEU A 3 20.20 3.25 15.12
N GLU A 4 20.61 3.22 16.38
CA GLU A 4 19.81 2.61 17.44
C GLU A 4 18.51 3.38 17.68
N LYS A 5 18.57 4.72 17.64
CA LYS A 5 17.39 5.57 17.76
C LYS A 5 16.42 5.31 16.60
N ILE A 6 16.94 5.17 15.38
CA ILE A 6 16.15 4.89 14.19
C ILE A 6 15.52 3.51 14.28
N TYR A 7 16.29 2.50 14.69
CA TYR A 7 15.80 1.14 14.89
C TYR A 7 14.65 1.10 15.91
N ARG A 8 14.84 1.74 17.06
CA ARG A 8 13.80 1.83 18.11
C ARG A 8 12.56 2.57 17.61
N ALA A 9 12.76 3.70 16.93
CA ALA A 9 11.66 4.48 16.37
C ALA A 9 10.86 3.67 15.37
N LEU A 10 11.53 2.92 14.51
CA LEU A 10 10.88 2.04 13.53
C LEU A 10 10.08 0.94 14.23
N CYS A 11 10.68 0.24 15.18
CA CYS A 11 10.00 -0.84 15.89
C CYS A 11 8.81 -0.31 16.69
N ASP A 12 8.92 0.86 17.31
CA ASP A 12 7.81 1.48 18.04
C ASP A 12 6.69 1.90 17.10
N PHE A 13 7.03 2.46 15.95
CA PHE A 13 6.03 2.81 14.93
C PHE A 13 5.26 1.57 14.46
N LEU A 14 5.96 0.45 14.28
CA LEU A 14 5.37 -0.81 13.84
C LEU A 14 4.66 -1.56 14.98
N ASN A 15 4.67 -1.02 16.19
CA ASN A 15 4.13 -1.66 17.40
C ASN A 15 4.74 -3.05 17.65
N LEU A 16 6.02 -3.17 17.35
CA LEU A 16 6.76 -4.42 17.50
C LEU A 16 7.43 -4.45 18.89
N ALA A 17 6.99 -5.35 19.74
CA ALA A 17 7.55 -5.52 21.08
C ALA A 17 8.88 -6.28 21.03
N VAL A 18 9.75 -6.08 22.02
CA VAL A 18 10.99 -6.83 22.15
C VAL A 18 10.69 -8.34 22.14
N GLY A 19 11.37 -9.07 21.29
CA GLY A 19 11.18 -10.51 21.10
C GLY A 19 10.13 -10.89 20.07
N SER A 20 9.37 -9.92 19.56
CA SER A 20 8.36 -10.16 18.53
C SER A 20 8.96 -10.13 17.14
N GLU A 21 8.39 -10.94 16.25
CA GLU A 21 8.78 -11.00 14.85
C GLU A 21 7.74 -10.34 13.96
N MET A 22 8.17 -9.92 12.78
CA MET A 22 7.32 -9.31 11.77
C MET A 22 7.25 -10.21 10.55
N GLU A 23 6.05 -10.54 10.10
CA GLU A 23 5.87 -11.49 8.99
C GLU A 23 5.73 -10.81 7.63
N GLU A 24 5.16 -9.60 7.61
CA GLU A 24 4.83 -8.92 6.36
C GLU A 24 5.48 -7.54 6.25
N LEU A 25 5.66 -7.09 5.02
CA LEU A 25 6.05 -5.72 4.74
C LEU A 25 4.92 -4.76 5.13
N ARG A 26 5.28 -3.66 5.79
CA ARG A 26 4.32 -2.60 6.13
C ARG A 26 4.75 -1.27 5.56
N GLY A 27 3.76 -0.48 5.19
CA GLY A 27 3.98 0.87 4.73
C GLY A 27 4.33 1.81 5.87
N PHE A 28 5.19 2.78 5.58
CA PHE A 28 5.56 3.83 6.53
C PHE A 28 5.91 5.11 5.78
N GLU A 29 5.87 6.21 6.50
CA GLU A 29 6.34 7.49 6.00
C GLU A 29 7.55 7.91 6.83
N LEU A 30 8.51 8.51 6.17
CA LEU A 30 9.76 8.93 6.82
C LEU A 30 9.52 9.93 7.95
N SER A 31 8.51 10.79 7.79
CA SER A 31 8.10 11.74 8.83
C SER A 31 7.75 11.08 10.16
N GLN A 32 7.18 9.90 10.12
CA GLN A 32 6.81 9.16 11.32
C GLN A 32 8.04 8.70 12.09
N ILE A 33 9.07 8.29 11.36
CA ILE A 33 10.35 7.90 11.97
C ILE A 33 11.08 9.14 12.51
N GLN A 34 11.04 10.25 11.79
CA GLN A 34 11.63 11.52 12.25
C GLN A 34 11.04 11.96 13.59
N THR A 35 9.72 11.94 13.69
CA THR A 35 9.02 12.38 14.90
C THR A 35 9.41 11.52 16.11
N ARG A 36 9.52 10.21 15.93
CA ARG A 36 9.84 9.28 17.01
C ARG A 36 11.29 9.28 17.41
N SER A 37 12.20 9.45 16.43
CA SER A 37 13.64 9.42 16.68
C SER A 37 14.23 10.77 17.09
N GLY A 38 13.56 11.86 16.71
CA GLY A 38 14.10 13.20 16.90
C GLY A 38 15.22 13.57 15.94
N LEU A 39 15.45 12.76 14.91
CA LEU A 39 16.51 12.97 13.92
C LEU A 39 15.96 13.60 12.65
N SER A 40 16.85 14.17 11.83
CA SER A 40 16.46 14.78 10.57
C SER A 40 16.00 13.75 9.56
N LYS A 41 15.25 14.19 8.56
CA LYS A 41 14.80 13.33 7.45
C LYS A 41 15.97 12.62 6.78
N HIS A 42 17.05 13.38 6.57
CA HIS A 42 18.25 12.86 5.90
C HIS A 42 18.93 11.74 6.69
N LEU A 43 19.05 11.94 8.00
CA LEU A 43 19.62 10.92 8.90
C LEU A 43 18.74 9.68 8.98
N CYS A 44 17.44 9.87 9.04
CA CYS A 44 16.50 8.74 9.07
C CYS A 44 16.58 7.91 7.80
N ALA A 45 16.58 8.57 6.63
CA ALA A 45 16.69 7.89 5.35
C ALA A 45 18.00 7.11 5.23
N ALA A 46 19.11 7.76 5.54
CA ALA A 46 20.43 7.14 5.49
C ALA A 46 20.54 5.96 6.47
N GLY A 47 20.01 6.13 7.68
CA GLY A 47 20.03 5.08 8.71
C GLY A 47 19.22 3.86 8.32
N LEU A 48 18.05 4.05 7.73
CA LEU A 48 17.22 2.93 7.26
C LEU A 48 17.93 2.15 6.15
N ARG A 49 18.61 2.83 5.24
CA ARG A 49 19.39 2.18 4.18
C ARG A 49 20.53 1.37 4.77
N ILE A 50 21.20 1.88 5.80
CA ILE A 50 22.26 1.15 6.49
C ILE A 50 21.70 -0.11 7.16
N LEU A 51 20.56 -0.01 7.83
CA LEU A 51 19.91 -1.17 8.45
C LEU A 51 19.55 -2.22 7.41
N ASP A 52 19.10 -1.80 6.23
CA ASP A 52 18.82 -2.69 5.11
C ASP A 52 20.10 -3.40 4.62
N GLN A 53 21.20 -2.66 4.48
CA GLN A 53 22.49 -3.21 4.07
C GLN A 53 23.02 -4.26 5.05
N PHE A 54 22.79 -4.07 6.34
CA PHE A 54 23.24 -5.02 7.37
C PHE A 54 22.26 -6.18 7.60
N GLY A 55 21.17 -6.22 6.83
CA GLY A 55 20.23 -7.32 6.96
C GLY A 55 19.32 -7.27 8.18
N VAL A 56 19.25 -6.13 8.85
CA VAL A 56 18.36 -5.92 10.00
C VAL A 56 16.93 -5.77 9.54
N ILE A 57 16.72 -5.08 8.41
CA ILE A 57 15.42 -4.85 7.79
C ILE A 57 15.48 -5.12 6.31
N THR A 58 14.32 -5.31 5.69
CA THR A 58 14.13 -5.18 4.25
C THR A 58 13.44 -3.85 4.01
N LEU A 59 14.03 -3.02 3.16
CA LEU A 59 13.51 -1.69 2.83
C LEU A 59 13.20 -1.61 1.34
N ILE A 60 11.97 -1.23 1.00
CA ILE A 60 11.56 -0.97 -0.39
C ILE A 60 11.11 0.48 -0.44
N GLU A 61 11.90 1.33 -1.07
CA GLU A 61 11.64 2.77 -1.13
C GLU A 61 10.77 3.16 -2.32
N ASP A 62 10.09 4.29 -2.16
CA ASP A 62 9.40 4.99 -3.25
C ASP A 62 8.41 4.13 -4.05
N GLN A 63 7.61 3.35 -3.33
CA GLN A 63 6.53 2.61 -3.98
C GLN A 63 5.45 3.57 -4.47
N PRO A 64 5.05 3.49 -5.74
CA PRO A 64 4.04 4.39 -6.29
C PRO A 64 2.66 4.13 -5.68
N PRO A 65 1.73 5.10 -5.78
CA PRO A 65 0.37 4.89 -5.33
C PRO A 65 -0.29 3.73 -6.08
N THR A 66 -1.11 2.97 -5.38
CA THR A 66 -1.84 1.83 -5.95
C THR A 66 -3.33 1.93 -5.61
N VAL A 67 -4.14 1.24 -6.39
CA VAL A 67 -5.58 1.11 -6.15
C VAL A 67 -5.91 -0.37 -6.02
N ASN A 68 -6.61 -0.71 -4.94
CA ASN A 68 -7.11 -2.06 -4.71
C ASN A 68 -8.60 -2.07 -4.99
N VAL A 69 -9.06 -3.05 -5.77
CA VAL A 69 -10.48 -3.23 -6.08
C VAL A 69 -10.85 -4.69 -5.88
N GLN A 70 -12.02 -4.90 -5.30
CA GLN A 70 -12.64 -6.22 -5.23
C GLN A 70 -14.12 -6.06 -5.58
N PHE A 71 -14.60 -6.85 -6.53
CA PHE A 71 -16.02 -6.89 -6.82
C PHE A 71 -16.75 -7.69 -5.76
N THR A 72 -17.87 -7.17 -5.28
CA THR A 72 -18.65 -7.75 -4.18
C THR A 72 -19.85 -8.55 -4.66
N VAL A 73 -20.04 -8.64 -5.97
CA VAL A 73 -21.16 -9.37 -6.60
C VAL A 73 -20.58 -10.43 -7.55
N SER A 74 -21.39 -11.41 -7.91
CA SER A 74 -20.99 -12.47 -8.85
C SER A 74 -20.84 -11.92 -10.26
N GLU A 75 -20.15 -12.67 -11.13
CA GLU A 75 -20.02 -12.30 -12.55
C GLU A 75 -21.37 -12.12 -13.23
N ASN A 76 -22.33 -12.99 -12.93
CA ASN A 76 -23.67 -12.90 -13.49
C ASN A 76 -24.38 -11.62 -13.08
N ILE A 77 -24.29 -11.25 -11.80
CA ILE A 77 -24.89 -10.01 -11.31
C ILE A 77 -24.21 -8.80 -11.93
N LEU A 78 -22.90 -8.84 -12.06
CA LEU A 78 -22.14 -7.76 -12.69
C LEU A 78 -22.52 -7.59 -14.16
N LYS A 79 -22.68 -8.70 -14.87
CA LYS A 79 -23.14 -8.71 -16.27
C LYS A 79 -24.54 -8.10 -16.38
N GLN A 80 -25.46 -8.51 -15.52
CA GLN A 80 -26.81 -7.95 -15.47
C GLN A 80 -26.81 -6.46 -15.16
N PHE A 81 -25.94 -6.04 -14.24
CA PHE A 81 -25.76 -4.63 -13.90
C PHE A 81 -25.39 -3.82 -15.14
N LYS A 82 -24.40 -4.27 -15.90
CA LYS A 82 -23.94 -3.60 -17.13
C LYS A 82 -25.02 -3.55 -18.20
N GLU A 83 -25.85 -4.58 -18.31
CA GLU A 83 -26.93 -4.66 -19.28
C GLU A 83 -28.13 -3.79 -18.91
N ARG A 84 -28.43 -3.64 -17.63
CA ARG A 84 -29.59 -2.87 -17.13
C ARG A 84 -29.35 -1.39 -17.03
N ILE A 85 -28.10 -0.98 -16.92
CA ILE A 85 -27.75 0.40 -16.71
C ILE A 85 -27.97 1.21 -17.99
N SER A 86 -28.68 2.33 -17.90
CA SER A 86 -28.96 3.20 -19.03
C SER A 86 -27.76 4.08 -19.43
N ASN A 87 -26.83 4.30 -18.49
CA ASN A 87 -25.65 5.11 -18.73
C ASN A 87 -24.55 4.26 -19.36
N VAL A 88 -24.35 4.43 -20.67
CA VAL A 88 -23.35 3.68 -21.46
C VAL A 88 -21.94 3.91 -20.94
N GLU A 89 -21.60 5.14 -20.57
CA GLU A 89 -20.28 5.48 -20.05
C GLU A 89 -19.97 4.73 -18.75
N LYS A 90 -20.95 4.62 -17.86
CA LYS A 90 -20.81 3.89 -16.61
C LYS A 90 -20.62 2.40 -16.87
N ALA A 91 -21.39 1.83 -17.79
CA ALA A 91 -21.26 0.42 -18.18
C ALA A 91 -19.87 0.14 -18.76
N GLU A 92 -19.36 1.02 -19.60
CA GLU A 92 -18.01 0.88 -20.17
C GLU A 92 -16.93 1.00 -19.10
N PHE A 93 -17.12 1.91 -18.14
CA PHE A 93 -16.20 2.09 -17.02
C PHE A 93 -16.08 0.79 -16.21
N VAL A 94 -17.21 0.19 -15.87
CA VAL A 94 -17.23 -1.08 -15.14
C VAL A 94 -16.58 -2.20 -15.95
N ASP A 95 -16.87 -2.27 -17.24
CA ASP A 95 -16.29 -3.29 -18.12
C ASP A 95 -14.76 -3.15 -18.22
N ARG A 96 -14.26 -1.92 -18.36
CA ARG A 96 -12.82 -1.65 -18.39
C ARG A 96 -12.14 -1.99 -17.06
N LEU A 97 -12.76 -1.64 -15.94
CA LEU A 97 -12.25 -2.00 -14.61
C LEU A 97 -12.15 -3.52 -14.49
N GLN A 98 -13.18 -4.23 -14.90
CA GLN A 98 -13.20 -5.68 -14.83
C GLN A 98 -12.09 -6.32 -15.66
N ARG A 99 -11.83 -5.80 -16.85
CA ARG A 99 -10.75 -6.27 -17.72
C ARG A 99 -9.37 -5.95 -17.16
N LEU A 100 -9.17 -4.75 -16.62
CA LEU A 100 -7.87 -4.32 -16.12
C LEU A 100 -7.48 -5.05 -14.82
N PHE A 101 -8.40 -5.19 -13.88
CA PHE A 101 -8.13 -5.89 -12.63
C PHE A 101 -8.17 -7.41 -12.77
N GLY A 102 -8.85 -7.91 -13.80
CA GLY A 102 -8.91 -9.33 -14.10
C GLY A 102 -9.85 -10.13 -13.20
N HIS A 103 -9.88 -11.43 -13.45
CA HIS A 103 -10.77 -12.35 -12.74
C HIS A 103 -10.48 -12.42 -11.23
N GLN A 104 -9.24 -12.15 -10.84
CA GLN A 104 -8.85 -12.15 -9.43
C GLN A 104 -9.71 -11.21 -8.59
N ALA A 105 -10.09 -10.06 -9.14
CA ALA A 105 -10.89 -9.07 -8.44
C ALA A 105 -12.30 -9.55 -8.08
N MET A 106 -12.76 -10.66 -8.66
CA MET A 106 -14.05 -11.27 -8.32
C MET A 106 -13.97 -12.08 -7.01
N HIS A 107 -12.78 -12.46 -6.59
CA HIS A 107 -12.58 -13.35 -5.43
C HIS A 107 -11.83 -12.71 -4.28
N HIS A 108 -10.93 -11.80 -4.56
CA HIS A 108 -10.13 -11.09 -3.57
C HIS A 108 -9.70 -9.72 -4.11
N LYS A 109 -9.05 -8.93 -3.29
CA LYS A 109 -8.56 -7.61 -3.70
C LYS A 109 -7.46 -7.77 -4.75
N ALA A 110 -7.63 -7.09 -5.88
CA ALA A 110 -6.61 -6.98 -6.91
C ALA A 110 -6.02 -5.57 -6.88
N GLU A 111 -4.71 -5.46 -7.06
CA GLU A 111 -3.98 -4.20 -6.97
C GLU A 111 -3.40 -3.81 -8.33
N LEU A 112 -3.55 -2.53 -8.67
CA LEU A 112 -2.90 -1.94 -9.84
C LEU A 112 -2.32 -0.58 -9.46
N GLU A 113 -1.25 -0.17 -10.12
CA GLU A 113 -0.69 1.17 -9.93
C GLU A 113 -1.68 2.23 -10.40
N LEU A 114 -1.80 3.31 -9.63
CA LEU A 114 -2.74 4.40 -9.93
C LEU A 114 -2.46 5.01 -11.30
N GLU A 115 -1.21 5.32 -11.60
CA GLU A 115 -0.82 5.93 -12.89
C GLU A 115 -1.17 5.04 -14.09
N PHE A 116 -0.97 3.73 -13.95
CA PHE A 116 -1.35 2.77 -14.97
C PHE A 116 -2.87 2.82 -15.24
N LEU A 117 -3.68 2.83 -14.17
CA LEU A 117 -5.13 2.92 -14.28
C LEU A 117 -5.59 4.20 -14.94
N LEU A 118 -5.02 5.34 -14.51
CA LEU A 118 -5.39 6.64 -15.08
C LEU A 118 -5.09 6.71 -16.55
N ASP A 119 -3.95 6.16 -16.97
CA ASP A 119 -3.56 6.10 -18.38
C ASP A 119 -4.52 5.22 -19.19
N LYS A 120 -4.78 4.00 -18.70
CA LYS A 120 -5.62 3.04 -19.43
C LYS A 120 -7.08 3.47 -19.51
N LEU A 121 -7.59 4.12 -18.46
CA LEU A 121 -8.96 4.61 -18.43
C LEU A 121 -9.12 6.02 -19.04
N ALA A 122 -8.00 6.69 -19.29
CA ALA A 122 -7.95 8.05 -19.82
C ALA A 122 -8.77 9.03 -18.95
N VAL A 123 -8.59 8.94 -17.63
CA VAL A 123 -9.29 9.79 -16.66
C VAL A 123 -8.29 10.42 -15.69
N SER A 124 -8.73 11.48 -15.01
CA SER A 124 -7.97 12.06 -13.90
C SER A 124 -8.17 11.25 -12.62
N ARG A 125 -7.29 11.48 -11.64
CA ARG A 125 -7.42 10.87 -10.33
C ARG A 125 -8.79 11.15 -9.70
N ASN A 126 -9.23 12.40 -9.75
CA ASN A 126 -10.52 12.80 -9.19
C ASN A 126 -11.69 12.08 -9.87
N GLN A 127 -11.64 11.94 -11.20
CA GLN A 127 -12.66 11.22 -11.95
C GLN A 127 -12.68 9.74 -11.57
N LEU A 128 -11.52 9.12 -11.44
CA LEU A 128 -11.43 7.71 -11.03
C LEU A 128 -12.02 7.50 -9.64
N ILE A 129 -11.58 8.28 -8.66
CA ILE A 129 -12.04 8.16 -7.27
C ILE A 129 -13.56 8.39 -7.19
N LYS A 130 -14.06 9.39 -7.89
CA LYS A 130 -15.49 9.69 -7.93
C LYS A 130 -16.28 8.53 -8.53
N GLY A 131 -15.80 7.99 -9.64
CA GLY A 131 -16.45 6.85 -10.29
C GLY A 131 -16.46 5.61 -9.40
N LEU A 132 -15.34 5.30 -8.76
CA LEU A 132 -15.25 4.16 -7.85
C LEU A 132 -16.14 4.34 -6.62
N ASN A 133 -16.23 5.56 -6.08
CA ASN A 133 -17.12 5.86 -4.96
C ASN A 133 -18.59 5.63 -5.30
N VAL A 134 -19.02 6.02 -6.49
CA VAL A 134 -20.39 5.77 -6.94
C VAL A 134 -20.67 4.26 -7.01
N LEU A 135 -19.74 3.49 -7.58
CA LEU A 135 -19.90 2.03 -7.68
C LEU A 135 -19.88 1.34 -6.31
N MET A 136 -19.15 1.89 -5.36
CA MET A 136 -19.08 1.33 -4.01
C MET A 136 -20.26 1.75 -3.14
N GLN A 137 -20.57 3.04 -3.10
CA GLN A 137 -21.57 3.59 -2.19
C GLN A 137 -23.00 3.45 -2.72
N ASN A 138 -23.21 3.75 -3.99
CA ASN A 138 -24.55 3.76 -4.58
C ASN A 138 -24.94 2.40 -5.14
N ASP A 139 -24.08 1.83 -5.97
CA ASP A 139 -24.37 0.58 -6.68
C ASP A 139 -23.98 -0.66 -5.89
N GLN A 140 -23.05 -0.53 -4.95
CA GLN A 140 -22.61 -1.59 -4.05
C GLN A 140 -22.09 -2.84 -4.80
N ILE A 141 -21.42 -2.63 -5.94
CA ILE A 141 -20.89 -3.75 -6.75
C ILE A 141 -19.41 -4.03 -6.50
N LEU A 142 -18.72 -3.10 -5.82
CA LEU A 142 -17.29 -3.28 -5.50
C LEU A 142 -16.93 -2.54 -4.22
N VAL A 143 -15.77 -2.88 -3.70
CA VAL A 143 -15.08 -2.09 -2.66
C VAL A 143 -13.70 -1.74 -3.19
N PHE A 144 -13.18 -0.59 -2.79
CA PHE A 144 -11.86 -0.15 -3.20
C PHE A 144 -11.17 0.65 -2.10
N ASP A 145 -9.87 0.70 -2.19
CA ASP A 145 -9.07 1.64 -1.41
C ASP A 145 -7.88 2.13 -2.25
N VAL A 146 -7.34 3.28 -1.88
CA VAL A 146 -6.17 3.88 -2.53
C VAL A 146 -5.03 3.88 -1.51
N GLN A 147 -3.90 3.33 -1.93
CA GLN A 147 -2.66 3.38 -1.17
C GLN A 147 -1.80 4.49 -1.74
N GLU A 148 -1.50 5.51 -0.94
CA GLU A 148 -0.63 6.60 -1.37
C GLU A 148 0.81 6.12 -1.55
N ALA A 149 1.63 6.93 -2.22
CA ALA A 149 3.06 6.65 -2.38
C ALA A 149 3.68 6.47 -0.99
N ARG A 150 4.46 5.43 -0.84
CA ARG A 150 5.04 5.06 0.45
C ARG A 150 6.29 4.21 0.28
N SER A 151 7.05 4.09 1.36
CA SER A 151 8.08 3.09 1.47
C SER A 151 7.54 1.91 2.28
N LEU A 152 8.10 0.72 2.05
CA LEU A 152 7.73 -0.50 2.76
C LEU A 152 8.92 -1.00 3.57
N VAL A 153 8.65 -1.58 4.71
CA VAL A 153 9.69 -2.11 5.59
C VAL A 153 9.23 -3.40 6.27
N ARG A 154 10.20 -4.28 6.52
CA ARG A 154 10.00 -5.46 7.35
C ARG A 154 11.23 -5.66 8.20
N VAL A 155 11.06 -5.82 9.50
CA VAL A 155 12.16 -6.20 10.42
C VAL A 155 12.35 -7.70 10.27
N LEU A 156 13.57 -8.11 9.89
CA LEU A 156 13.85 -9.49 9.48
C LEU A 156 13.99 -10.48 10.62
N GLU A 157 14.41 -10.01 11.82
CA GLU A 157 14.53 -10.85 13.00
C GLU A 157 13.68 -10.31 14.14
N ALA A 158 13.49 -11.11 15.18
CA ALA A 158 12.78 -10.66 16.37
C ALA A 158 13.42 -9.38 16.92
N ARG A 159 12.58 -8.43 17.36
CA ARG A 159 13.08 -7.17 17.92
C ARG A 159 13.99 -7.44 19.11
N SER A 160 15.21 -6.88 19.06
CA SER A 160 16.14 -6.88 20.17
C SER A 160 15.97 -5.63 21.03
N SER A 161 16.36 -5.72 22.31
CA SER A 161 16.40 -4.54 23.18
C SER A 161 17.48 -3.55 22.76
N THR A 162 18.48 -4.02 22.03
CA THR A 162 19.54 -3.20 21.42
C THR A 162 19.63 -3.53 19.94
N LEU A 163 20.28 -2.64 19.18
CA LEU A 163 20.49 -2.85 17.75
C LEU A 163 21.26 -4.16 17.51
N PRO A 164 20.76 -5.09 16.67
CA PRO A 164 21.41 -6.38 16.43
C PRO A 164 22.55 -6.30 15.42
N ILE A 165 23.39 -5.28 15.53
CA ILE A 165 24.59 -5.09 14.71
C ILE A 165 25.80 -5.18 15.63
N GLY A 166 26.80 -5.96 15.28
CA GLY A 166 28.03 -6.07 16.05
C GLY A 166 28.76 -4.74 16.16
N LYS A 167 29.48 -4.55 17.25
CA LYS A 167 30.22 -3.30 17.51
C LYS A 167 31.30 -2.98 16.49
N ASN A 168 31.74 -3.97 15.74
CA ASN A 168 32.83 -3.85 14.74
C ASN A 168 32.29 -3.60 13.32
N GLU A 169 31.01 -3.36 13.18
CA GLU A 169 30.37 -3.20 11.86
C GLU A 169 29.81 -1.80 11.62
#